data_9d9793174f594b60e616c3f89c164e74
#
_entry.id   9d9793174f594b60e616c3f89c164e74
#
_cell.length_a   1.000
_cell.length_b   1.000
_cell.length_c   1.000
_cell.angle_alpha   90.00
_cell.angle_beta   90.00
_cell.angle_gamma   90.00
#
_symmetry.space_group_name_H-M   'P 1'
#
loop_
_entity.id
_entity.type
_entity.pdbx_description
1 polymer ?
#
loop_
_entity_poly.entity_id
_entity_poly.type
_entity_poly.pdbx_seq_one_letter_code
_entity_poly.pdbx_strand_id
1 'polypeptide(L)'
;LLRLMRMLRLCKLSAVWDRLERQIGSITALNVVSMLKVLGVWTVICHWGACVWWMVGKRGSLVMLLTMQDDDPREIHWTELPRMHSAQDDFGQWTWVERPASEQYVFCFYWILGVMRTMPAEVTPVNLKERIFVLLFMFFAVAAFAVNVTRITQAWFRFGSRRDAFKEEMACFR
;
A
#
# COMPACT_ATOMS: atom_id res chain seq x y z
N LEU A 1 -15.10 10.22 -1.36
CA LEU A 1 -15.42 9.17 -2.35
C LEU A 1 -15.12 9.65 -3.77
N LEU A 2 -15.67 10.78 -4.22
CA LEU A 2 -15.44 11.33 -5.59
C LEU A 2 -13.95 11.61 -5.90
N ARG A 3 -13.13 12.00 -4.91
CA ARG A 3 -11.68 12.19 -5.08
C ARG A 3 -10.94 10.86 -5.23
N LEU A 4 -11.37 9.80 -4.55
CA LEU A 4 -10.85 8.43 -4.71
C LEU A 4 -11.16 7.86 -6.10
N MET A 5 -12.36 8.12 -6.62
CA MET A 5 -12.75 7.70 -7.97
C MET A 5 -11.90 8.35 -9.08
N ARG A 6 -11.33 9.54 -8.84
CA ARG A 6 -10.40 10.16 -9.81
C ARG A 6 -9.11 9.36 -9.96
N MET A 7 -8.69 8.65 -8.93
CA MET A 7 -7.48 7.81 -8.96
C MET A 7 -7.69 6.51 -9.75
N LEU A 8 -8.93 6.08 -10.03
CA LEU A 8 -9.20 5.00 -10.98
C LEU A 8 -8.73 5.35 -12.40
N ARG A 9 -8.51 6.62 -12.70
CA ARG A 9 -7.84 7.02 -13.96
C ARG A 9 -6.41 6.52 -14.07
N LEU A 10 -5.78 6.16 -12.95
CA LEU A 10 -4.46 5.52 -12.95
C LEU A 10 -4.50 4.12 -13.59
N CYS A 11 -5.67 3.46 -13.68
CA CYS A 11 -5.81 2.23 -14.46
C CYS A 11 -5.53 2.46 -15.96
N LYS A 12 -5.70 3.69 -16.47
CA LYS A 12 -5.28 4.04 -17.84
C LYS A 12 -3.76 4.11 -18.03
N LEU A 13 -3.00 4.20 -16.93
CA LEU A 13 -1.55 4.11 -16.95
C LEU A 13 -1.05 2.76 -17.47
N SER A 14 -1.84 1.68 -17.35
CA SER A 14 -1.48 0.37 -17.90
C SER A 14 -1.25 0.46 -19.42
N ALA A 15 -2.08 1.19 -20.15
CA ALA A 15 -1.94 1.36 -21.59
C ALA A 15 -0.69 2.19 -21.97
N VAL A 16 -0.29 3.13 -21.13
CA VAL A 16 0.95 3.92 -21.31
C VAL A 16 2.17 3.04 -21.07
N TRP A 17 2.13 2.21 -20.01
CA TRP A 17 3.19 1.26 -19.69
C TRP A 17 3.39 0.23 -20.83
N ASP A 18 2.30 -0.30 -21.37
CA ASP A 18 2.34 -1.26 -22.49
C ASP A 18 2.89 -0.64 -23.78
N ARG A 19 2.70 0.66 -23.99
CA ARG A 19 3.32 1.40 -25.11
C ARG A 19 4.81 1.61 -24.86
N LEU A 20 5.19 1.95 -23.64
CA LEU A 20 6.59 2.15 -23.25
C LEU A 20 7.39 0.85 -23.39
N GLU A 21 6.82 -0.27 -22.94
CA GLU A 21 7.43 -1.62 -23.09
C GLU A 21 7.69 -1.96 -24.57
N ARG A 22 6.81 -1.57 -25.50
CA ARG A 22 6.98 -1.83 -26.95
C ARG A 22 8.04 -0.97 -27.62
N GLN A 23 8.36 0.20 -27.08
CA GLN A 23 9.36 1.10 -27.64
C GLN A 23 10.78 0.82 -27.14
N ILE A 24 10.92 0.07 -26.05
CA ILE A 24 12.21 -0.21 -25.43
C ILE A 24 12.78 -1.49 -26.00
N GLY A 25 13.80 -1.37 -26.83
CA GLY A 25 14.56 -2.51 -27.39
C GLY A 25 15.56 -3.16 -26.42
N SER A 26 15.83 -2.53 -25.27
CA SER A 26 16.78 -3.04 -24.28
C SER A 26 16.10 -3.92 -23.22
N ILE A 27 16.58 -5.15 -23.06
CA ILE A 27 16.07 -6.12 -22.09
C ILE A 27 16.20 -5.60 -20.64
N THR A 28 17.32 -4.93 -20.33
CA THR A 28 17.55 -4.36 -18.99
C THR A 28 16.56 -3.26 -18.68
N ALA A 29 16.28 -2.39 -19.64
CA ALA A 29 15.32 -1.30 -19.47
C ALA A 29 13.88 -1.83 -19.31
N LEU A 30 13.50 -2.89 -20.04
CA LEU A 30 12.20 -3.55 -19.87
C LEU A 30 11.98 -4.07 -18.45
N ASN A 31 13.04 -4.55 -17.81
CA ASN A 31 12.94 -5.03 -16.43
C ASN A 31 12.79 -3.92 -15.42
N VAL A 32 13.56 -2.86 -15.58
CA VAL A 32 13.42 -1.68 -14.71
C VAL A 32 11.98 -1.16 -14.82
N VAL A 33 11.45 -1.07 -16.02
CA VAL A 33 10.05 -0.66 -16.25
C VAL A 33 9.06 -1.62 -15.58
N SER A 34 9.28 -2.93 -15.68
CA SER A 34 8.42 -3.93 -15.02
C SER A 34 8.47 -3.81 -13.50
N MET A 35 9.65 -3.59 -12.91
CA MET A 35 9.81 -3.35 -11.47
C MET A 35 9.13 -2.05 -11.02
N LEU A 36 9.28 -0.97 -11.78
CA LEU A 36 8.62 0.30 -11.49
C LEU A 36 7.09 0.17 -11.56
N LYS A 37 6.56 -0.63 -12.50
CA LYS A 37 5.13 -0.93 -12.59
C LYS A 37 4.63 -1.63 -11.32
N VAL A 38 5.35 -2.63 -10.83
CA VAL A 38 5.02 -3.34 -9.58
C VAL A 38 5.03 -2.36 -8.39
N LEU A 39 6.09 -1.56 -8.26
CA LEU A 39 6.20 -0.56 -7.18
C LEU A 39 5.07 0.48 -7.25
N GLY A 40 4.71 0.93 -8.46
CA GLY A 40 3.61 1.87 -8.66
C GLY A 40 2.25 1.30 -8.20
N VAL A 41 1.97 0.05 -8.56
CA VAL A 41 0.74 -0.64 -8.09
C VAL A 41 0.73 -0.75 -6.56
N TRP A 42 1.85 -1.13 -5.95
CA TRP A 42 1.98 -1.20 -4.48
C TRP A 42 1.75 0.15 -3.81
N THR A 43 2.32 1.21 -4.36
CA THR A 43 2.13 2.57 -3.84
C THR A 43 0.63 2.97 -3.86
N VAL A 44 -0.09 2.63 -4.92
CA VAL A 44 -1.53 2.90 -5.03
C VAL A 44 -2.34 2.09 -4.01
N ILE A 45 -2.01 0.81 -3.83
CA ILE A 45 -2.66 -0.05 -2.83
C ILE A 45 -2.44 0.52 -1.42
N CYS A 46 -1.20 0.90 -1.10
CA CYS A 46 -0.86 1.50 0.19
C CYS A 46 -1.55 2.84 0.41
N HIS A 47 -1.64 3.67 -0.63
CA HIS A 47 -2.38 4.93 -0.57
C HIS A 47 -3.87 4.71 -0.23
N TRP A 48 -4.52 3.78 -0.93
CA TRP A 48 -5.92 3.48 -0.64
C TRP A 48 -6.10 2.89 0.76
N GLY A 49 -5.24 1.95 1.15
CA GLY A 49 -5.24 1.39 2.49
C GLY A 49 -5.08 2.47 3.56
N ALA A 50 -4.16 3.41 3.38
CA ALA A 50 -3.94 4.53 4.29
C ALA A 50 -5.16 5.45 4.41
N CYS A 51 -5.80 5.76 3.28
CA CYS A 51 -7.03 6.56 3.28
C CYS A 51 -8.18 5.86 4.00
N VAL A 52 -8.36 4.55 3.77
CA VAL A 52 -9.41 3.78 4.44
C VAL A 52 -9.10 3.61 5.92
N TRP A 53 -7.83 3.36 6.29
CA TRP A 53 -7.40 3.27 7.69
C TRP A 53 -7.70 4.55 8.48
N TRP A 54 -7.40 5.71 7.90
CA TRP A 54 -7.77 7.00 8.49
C TRP A 54 -9.28 7.16 8.63
N MET A 55 -10.03 6.76 7.59
CA MET A 55 -11.50 6.87 7.60
C MET A 55 -12.14 5.95 8.65
N VAL A 56 -11.60 4.76 8.87
CA VAL A 56 -12.09 3.82 9.90
C VAL A 56 -11.75 4.32 11.31
N GLY A 57 -10.58 4.95 11.48
CA GLY A 57 -10.14 5.48 12.77
C GLY A 57 -10.71 6.84 13.14
N LYS A 58 -11.39 7.53 12.22
CA LYS A 58 -11.97 8.84 12.48
C LYS A 58 -13.46 8.72 12.85
N ARG A 59 -13.84 9.27 14.00
CA ARG A 59 -15.24 9.32 14.45
C ARG A 59 -16.15 10.01 13.42
N GLY A 60 -17.33 9.50 13.19
CA GLY A 60 -18.31 10.06 12.24
C GLY A 60 -17.95 9.86 10.76
N SER A 61 -17.08 8.92 10.45
CA SER A 61 -16.59 8.65 9.10
C SER A 61 -17.48 7.68 8.30
N LEU A 62 -16.92 7.19 7.18
CA LEU A 62 -17.56 6.34 6.17
C LEU A 62 -18.31 5.13 6.73
N VAL A 63 -17.93 4.60 7.88
CA VAL A 63 -18.60 3.47 8.51
C VAL A 63 -20.02 3.85 8.91
N MET A 64 -20.23 5.08 9.39
CA MET A 64 -21.55 5.64 9.63
C MET A 64 -22.39 5.71 8.35
N LEU A 65 -21.76 6.05 7.22
CA LEU A 65 -22.43 6.13 5.92
C LEU A 65 -22.83 4.74 5.37
N LEU A 66 -22.08 3.68 5.69
CA LEU A 66 -22.33 2.33 5.20
C LEU A 66 -23.24 1.50 6.12
N THR A 67 -23.19 1.74 7.42
CA THR A 67 -23.92 0.94 8.41
C THR A 67 -25.17 1.62 8.93
N MET A 68 -25.39 2.90 8.62
CA MET A 68 -26.47 3.75 9.18
C MET A 68 -26.56 3.68 10.72
N GLN A 69 -25.46 3.33 11.36
CA GLN A 69 -25.39 3.17 12.80
C GLN A 69 -24.53 4.31 13.37
N ASP A 70 -25.10 5.06 14.31
CA ASP A 70 -24.38 6.07 15.06
C ASP A 70 -23.23 5.42 15.83
N ASP A 71 -22.06 6.07 15.80
CA ASP A 71 -20.93 5.65 16.63
C ASP A 71 -21.35 5.81 18.11
N ASP A 72 -21.17 4.74 18.89
CA ASP A 72 -21.37 4.82 20.34
C ASP A 72 -20.40 5.90 20.90
N PRO A 73 -20.91 6.90 21.63
CA PRO A 73 -20.07 7.94 22.23
C PRO A 73 -18.96 7.39 23.14
N ARG A 74 -19.09 6.14 23.58
CA ARG A 74 -18.12 5.44 24.43
C ARG A 74 -17.05 4.70 23.63
N GLU A 75 -17.22 4.55 22.32
CA GLU A 75 -16.25 3.84 21.45
C GLU A 75 -15.02 4.74 21.23
N ILE A 76 -13.87 4.27 21.66
CA ILE A 76 -12.59 4.97 21.49
C ILE A 76 -11.99 4.54 20.16
N HIS A 77 -11.50 5.50 19.39
CA HIS A 77 -10.80 5.26 18.12
C HIS A 77 -9.28 5.41 18.30
N TRP A 78 -8.52 4.70 17.47
CA TRP A 78 -7.06 4.77 17.53
C TRP A 78 -6.51 6.21 17.32
N THR A 79 -7.22 7.04 16.56
CA THR A 79 -6.86 8.44 16.30
C THR A 79 -7.00 9.36 17.52
N GLU A 80 -7.84 8.96 18.46
CA GLU A 80 -8.16 9.71 19.69
C GLU A 80 -7.32 9.25 20.88
N LEU A 81 -6.55 8.16 20.72
CA LEU A 81 -5.67 7.68 21.81
C LEU A 81 -4.59 8.72 22.11
N PRO A 82 -4.48 9.15 23.39
CA PRO A 82 -3.48 10.10 23.79
C PRO A 82 -2.09 9.48 23.63
N ARG A 83 -1.17 10.23 23.02
CA ARG A 83 0.23 9.87 22.88
C ARG A 83 1.09 10.81 23.69
N MET A 84 2.09 10.27 24.32
CA MET A 84 3.12 11.04 24.99
C MET A 84 4.27 11.28 24.01
N HIS A 85 4.76 12.51 23.98
CA HIS A 85 6.10 12.76 23.44
C HIS A 85 7.12 11.93 24.25
N SER A 86 8.23 11.57 23.60
CA SER A 86 9.33 10.91 24.31
C SER A 86 9.68 11.68 25.58
N ALA A 87 10.13 11.00 26.63
CA ALA A 87 10.33 11.49 28.00
C ALA A 87 11.18 12.78 28.15
N GLN A 88 11.60 13.39 27.05
CA GLN A 88 12.45 14.59 27.00
C GLN A 88 11.69 15.85 26.57
N ASP A 89 10.45 15.73 26.09
CA ASP A 89 9.66 16.88 25.66
C ASP A 89 8.58 17.18 26.69
N ASP A 90 8.67 18.36 27.32
CA ASP A 90 7.71 18.95 28.27
C ASP A 90 6.32 19.27 27.64
N PHE A 91 6.07 18.80 26.43
CA PHE A 91 4.85 18.99 25.69
C PHE A 91 3.87 17.83 25.98
N GLY A 92 2.71 18.20 26.52
CA GLY A 92 1.64 17.33 26.97
C GLY A 92 1.17 16.25 25.99
N GLN A 93 0.20 15.48 26.40
CA GLN A 93 -0.45 14.47 25.57
C GLN A 93 -1.05 15.09 24.30
N TRP A 94 -0.86 14.44 23.16
CA TRP A 94 -1.43 14.85 21.88
C TRP A 94 -2.13 13.67 21.20
N THR A 95 -3.07 13.99 20.30
CA THR A 95 -3.81 13.00 19.52
C THR A 95 -3.51 13.16 18.02
N TRP A 96 -3.71 12.09 17.24
CA TRP A 96 -3.49 12.15 15.79
C TRP A 96 -4.44 13.13 15.09
N VAL A 97 -5.62 13.37 15.66
CA VAL A 97 -6.61 14.33 15.10
C VAL A 97 -6.08 15.75 15.10
N GLU A 98 -5.21 16.12 16.06
CA GLU A 98 -4.64 17.45 16.20
C GLU A 98 -3.47 17.75 15.27
N ARG A 99 -2.89 16.70 14.68
CA ARG A 99 -1.73 16.84 13.79
C ARG A 99 -2.12 17.36 12.40
N PRO A 100 -1.21 18.04 11.69
CA PRO A 100 -1.45 18.47 10.31
C PRO A 100 -1.71 17.27 9.39
N ALA A 101 -2.55 17.49 8.36
CA ALA A 101 -3.00 16.42 7.45
C ALA A 101 -1.84 15.70 6.74
N SER A 102 -0.72 16.35 6.50
CA SER A 102 0.48 15.76 5.93
C SER A 102 1.08 14.69 6.85
N GLU A 103 1.18 14.95 8.14
CA GLU A 103 1.70 14.01 9.12
C GLU A 103 0.74 12.83 9.31
N GLN A 104 -0.56 13.10 9.41
CA GLN A 104 -1.60 12.09 9.47
C GLN A 104 -1.51 11.12 8.28
N TYR A 105 -1.35 11.66 7.06
CA TYR A 105 -1.24 10.86 5.86
C TYR A 105 0.05 10.03 5.81
N VAL A 106 1.20 10.64 6.10
CA VAL A 106 2.50 9.93 6.10
C VAL A 106 2.49 8.82 7.13
N PHE A 107 1.93 9.09 8.31
CA PHE A 107 1.79 8.08 9.35
C PHE A 107 0.90 6.90 8.90
N CYS A 108 -0.29 7.18 8.37
CA CYS A 108 -1.18 6.13 7.87
C CYS A 108 -0.54 5.31 6.76
N PHE A 109 0.19 5.95 5.85
CA PHE A 109 0.89 5.29 4.75
C PHE A 109 2.02 4.39 5.29
N TYR A 110 2.83 4.89 6.20
CA TYR A 110 3.87 4.13 6.90
C TYR A 110 3.28 2.93 7.66
N TRP A 111 2.17 3.14 8.37
CA TRP A 111 1.52 2.10 9.14
C TRP A 111 0.98 0.97 8.24
N ILE A 112 0.33 1.31 7.13
CA ILE A 112 -0.17 0.33 6.15
C ILE A 112 0.98 -0.46 5.51
N LEU A 113 2.09 0.18 5.17
CA LEU A 113 3.30 -0.51 4.72
C LEU A 113 3.85 -1.47 5.78
N GLY A 114 3.80 -1.05 7.05
CA GLY A 114 4.19 -1.87 8.19
C GLY A 114 3.33 -3.12 8.35
N VAL A 115 2.01 -2.99 8.23
CA VAL A 115 1.05 -4.12 8.33
C VAL A 115 1.30 -5.18 7.24
N MET A 116 1.76 -4.79 6.06
CA MET A 116 2.10 -5.74 4.99
C MET A 116 3.28 -6.64 5.34
N ARG A 117 4.15 -6.23 6.24
CA ARG A 117 5.35 -6.96 6.66
C ARG A 117 5.20 -7.59 8.03
N THR A 118 4.81 -6.78 8.99
CA THR A 118 4.61 -7.16 10.40
C THR A 118 3.66 -6.14 11.00
N MET A 119 2.89 -6.52 12.01
CA MET A 119 1.98 -5.56 12.66
C MET A 119 2.79 -4.47 13.36
N PRO A 120 2.65 -3.18 13.01
CA PRO A 120 3.36 -2.11 13.68
C PRO A 120 2.89 -2.00 15.13
N ALA A 121 3.84 -1.91 16.06
CA ALA A 121 3.55 -1.82 17.49
C ALA A 121 3.06 -0.42 17.93
N GLU A 122 3.29 0.60 17.11
CA GLU A 122 3.02 2.00 17.49
C GLU A 122 1.54 2.31 17.69
N VAL A 123 0.68 1.73 16.84
CA VAL A 123 -0.78 1.88 16.94
C VAL A 123 -1.41 0.52 16.76
N THR A 124 -2.20 0.12 17.75
CA THR A 124 -3.00 -1.10 17.69
C THR A 124 -4.46 -0.75 17.47
N PRO A 125 -5.22 -1.54 16.69
CA PRO A 125 -6.64 -1.36 16.53
C PRO A 125 -7.35 -1.55 17.86
N VAL A 126 -8.16 -0.58 18.28
CA VAL A 126 -8.81 -0.55 19.60
C VAL A 126 -10.20 -1.16 19.51
N ASN A 127 -10.99 -0.74 18.53
CA ASN A 127 -12.37 -1.17 18.39
C ASN A 127 -12.55 -2.32 17.38
N LEU A 128 -13.73 -2.93 17.38
CA LEU A 128 -14.05 -4.08 16.53
C LEU A 128 -13.95 -3.73 15.03
N LYS A 129 -14.41 -2.55 14.63
CA LYS A 129 -14.41 -2.09 13.23
C LYS A 129 -12.97 -1.99 12.69
N GLU A 130 -12.08 -1.41 13.49
CA GLU A 130 -10.66 -1.30 13.18
C GLU A 130 -9.99 -2.68 13.05
N ARG A 131 -10.30 -3.60 13.99
CA ARG A 131 -9.76 -4.98 13.95
C ARG A 131 -10.24 -5.75 12.72
N ILE A 132 -11.50 -5.63 12.35
CA ILE A 132 -12.05 -6.26 11.14
C ILE A 132 -11.34 -5.70 9.90
N PHE A 133 -11.18 -4.38 9.81
CA PHE A 133 -10.44 -3.77 8.70
C PHE A 133 -9.02 -4.30 8.59
N VAL A 134 -8.27 -4.31 9.69
CA VAL A 134 -6.89 -4.80 9.72
C VAL A 134 -6.82 -6.26 9.29
N LEU A 135 -7.73 -7.11 9.81
CA LEU A 135 -7.79 -8.52 9.45
C LEU A 135 -8.00 -8.72 7.95
N LEU A 136 -9.00 -8.05 7.38
CA LEU A 136 -9.30 -8.13 5.95
C LEU A 136 -8.14 -7.59 5.10
N PHE A 137 -7.54 -6.49 5.54
CA PHE A 137 -6.39 -5.90 4.86
C PHE A 137 -5.16 -6.82 4.89
N MET A 138 -4.89 -7.52 6.00
CA MET A 138 -3.82 -8.51 6.10
C MET A 138 -4.00 -9.66 5.13
N PHE A 139 -5.20 -10.25 5.03
CA PHE A 139 -5.47 -11.30 4.04
C PHE A 139 -5.24 -10.80 2.61
N PHE A 140 -5.75 -9.61 2.31
CA PHE A 140 -5.52 -8.99 1.00
C PHE A 140 -4.02 -8.75 0.74
N ALA A 141 -3.28 -8.25 1.72
CA ALA A 141 -1.85 -7.98 1.61
C ALA A 141 -1.04 -9.25 1.34
N VAL A 142 -1.35 -10.35 2.04
CA VAL A 142 -0.70 -11.66 1.82
C VAL A 142 -0.97 -12.17 0.40
N ALA A 143 -2.21 -12.13 -0.06
CA ALA A 143 -2.57 -12.55 -1.42
C ALA A 143 -1.87 -11.68 -2.47
N ALA A 144 -1.88 -10.36 -2.31
CA ALA A 144 -1.21 -9.43 -3.20
C ALA A 144 0.32 -9.64 -3.22
N PHE A 145 0.92 -9.91 -2.06
CA PHE A 145 2.35 -10.25 -1.95
C PHE A 145 2.69 -11.52 -2.75
N ALA A 146 1.92 -12.59 -2.59
CA ALA A 146 2.12 -13.84 -3.31
C ALA A 146 2.08 -13.63 -4.84
N VAL A 147 1.10 -12.86 -5.34
CA VAL A 147 1.01 -12.51 -6.77
C VAL A 147 2.24 -11.73 -7.25
N ASN A 148 2.73 -10.78 -6.44
CA ASN A 148 3.91 -9.99 -6.80
C ASN A 148 5.18 -10.82 -6.84
N VAL A 149 5.41 -11.69 -5.84
CA VAL A 149 6.55 -12.62 -5.84
C VAL A 149 6.52 -13.49 -7.08
N THR A 150 5.36 -14.04 -7.44
CA THR A 150 5.19 -14.84 -8.64
C THR A 150 5.56 -14.08 -9.92
N ARG A 151 5.12 -12.83 -10.05
CA ARG A 151 5.44 -11.97 -11.20
C ARG A 151 6.94 -11.66 -11.31
N ILE A 152 7.57 -11.33 -10.18
CA ILE A 152 9.01 -11.06 -10.12
C ILE A 152 9.79 -12.32 -10.51
N THR A 153 9.42 -13.46 -9.96
CA THR A 153 10.05 -14.75 -10.25
C THR A 153 9.91 -15.13 -11.72
N GLN A 154 8.74 -14.98 -12.32
CA GLN A 154 8.50 -15.20 -13.73
C GLN A 154 9.34 -14.27 -14.63
N ALA A 155 9.45 -12.99 -14.26
CA ALA A 155 10.32 -12.06 -14.96
C ALA A 155 11.78 -12.53 -14.93
N TRP A 156 12.26 -12.99 -13.77
CA TRP A 156 13.61 -13.51 -13.59
C TRP A 156 13.87 -14.75 -14.45
N PHE A 157 12.96 -15.73 -14.47
CA PHE A 157 13.09 -16.94 -15.31
C PHE A 157 13.13 -16.62 -16.81
N ARG A 158 12.35 -15.67 -17.28
CA ARG A 158 12.39 -15.22 -18.68
C ARG A 158 13.76 -14.66 -19.07
N PHE A 159 14.51 -14.12 -18.12
CA PHE A 159 15.88 -13.65 -18.33
C PHE A 159 16.85 -14.79 -18.50
N GLY A 160 16.82 -15.73 -17.57
CA GLY A 160 17.70 -16.91 -17.61
C GLY A 160 17.58 -17.62 -18.96
N SER A 161 16.35 -17.94 -19.36
CA SER A 161 16.12 -18.68 -20.59
C SER A 161 16.59 -17.97 -21.87
N ARG A 162 16.40 -16.64 -21.95
CA ARG A 162 16.89 -15.87 -23.12
C ARG A 162 18.41 -15.76 -23.15
N ARG A 163 19.04 -15.62 -21.99
CA ARG A 163 20.51 -15.59 -21.89
C ARG A 163 21.13 -16.93 -22.27
N ASP A 164 20.48 -18.02 -21.92
CA ASP A 164 20.96 -19.35 -22.23
C ASP A 164 20.75 -19.68 -23.72
N ALA A 165 19.62 -19.33 -24.32
CA ALA A 165 19.39 -19.44 -25.76
C ALA A 165 20.41 -18.65 -26.57
N PHE A 166 20.75 -17.41 -26.15
CA PHE A 166 21.79 -16.62 -26.82
C PHE A 166 23.17 -17.26 -26.74
N LYS A 167 23.52 -17.89 -25.60
CA LYS A 167 24.79 -18.64 -25.47
C LYS A 167 24.83 -19.87 -26.37
N GLU A 168 23.72 -20.59 -26.50
CA GLU A 168 23.61 -21.75 -27.39
C GLU A 168 23.79 -21.33 -28.86
N GLU A 169 23.12 -20.23 -29.29
CA GLU A 169 23.33 -19.71 -30.65
C GLU A 169 24.80 -19.33 -30.89
N MET A 170 25.43 -18.64 -29.95
CA MET A 170 26.85 -18.27 -30.07
C MET A 170 27.78 -19.48 -30.06
N ALA A 171 27.43 -20.57 -29.40
CA ALA A 171 28.20 -21.79 -29.39
C ALA A 171 28.10 -22.55 -30.73
N CYS A 172 26.96 -22.46 -31.42
CA CYS A 172 26.77 -23.07 -32.77
C CYS A 172 27.56 -22.31 -33.86
N PHE A 173 27.96 -21.05 -33.68
CA PHE A 173 28.74 -20.27 -34.63
C PHE A 173 30.27 -20.43 -34.42
N ARG A 174 30.68 -21.19 -33.45
CA ARG A 174 32.12 -21.43 -33.13
C ARG A 174 32.54 -22.83 -33.52
#